data_80dcfc1efa6b354e8c2ae041d0456cca
#
_entry.id   80dcfc1efa6b354e8c2ae041d0456cca
#
_cell.length_a   1.000
_cell.length_b   1.000
_cell.length_c   1.000
_cell.angle_alpha   90.00
_cell.angle_beta   90.00
_cell.angle_gamma   90.00
#
_symmetry.space_group_name_H-M   'P 1'
#
loop_
_entity.id
_entity.type
_entity.pdbx_description
1 polymer ?
#
loop_
_entity_poly.entity_id
_entity_poly.type
_entity_poly.pdbx_seq_one_letter_code
_entity_poly.pdbx_strand_id
1 'polypeptide(L)'
;GEPYSIMIPPPNVTGSLHMGHAFQDTIMDTLTRWRRMQGRNTLWQVGTDHAGIATQIVVERQLQQQGSSRHDLGRAAFTDKVWEWKEQYGGTIQNQMRAIGDSVDWTRERFTLDEGLSRAVQTIFKNLYDEGMIYRANRLVNWSPVLETAVSDIEVVYKDVEGELVSIRYGSLNDDEPHLIVATTRVETMLGDVAIAVHPDDERYAHLVGQELDHPFRDDLKLKIIADDYVDMDFGTGAVKITPAHDPNDYAMGTRHNLDMPTVMDTTGH
;
A
#
# COMPACT_ATOMS: atom_id res chain seq x y z
N GLY A 1 37.32 20.77 -14.63
CA GLY A 1 37.57 20.25 -13.30
C GLY A 1 36.88 18.88 -13.13
N GLU A 2 37.25 18.15 -12.10
CA GLU A 2 36.56 16.91 -11.74
C GLU A 2 35.07 17.18 -11.51
N PRO A 3 34.18 16.26 -11.93
CA PRO A 3 32.73 16.42 -11.72
C PRO A 3 32.38 16.33 -10.23
N TYR A 4 31.42 17.13 -9.81
CA TYR A 4 30.81 17.07 -8.51
C TYR A 4 29.31 17.34 -8.66
N SER A 5 28.47 16.38 -8.34
CA SER A 5 27.04 16.48 -8.52
C SER A 5 26.29 16.17 -7.23
N ILE A 6 25.31 17.00 -6.90
CA ILE A 6 24.31 16.74 -5.85
C ILE A 6 22.93 16.79 -6.50
N MET A 7 22.06 15.86 -6.13
CA MET A 7 20.64 15.92 -6.47
C MET A 7 19.88 16.40 -5.25
N ILE A 8 19.01 17.41 -5.42
CA ILE A 8 18.11 17.83 -4.36
C ILE A 8 17.12 16.70 -4.05
N PRO A 9 16.79 16.42 -2.79
CA PRO A 9 15.54 15.72 -2.47
C PRO A 9 14.37 16.57 -2.95
N PRO A 10 13.64 16.18 -4.00
CA PRO A 10 12.71 17.08 -4.66
C PRO A 10 11.53 17.40 -3.74
N PRO A 11 11.26 18.67 -3.43
CA PRO A 11 10.12 19.03 -2.59
C PRO A 11 8.80 18.67 -3.26
N ASN A 12 7.88 18.19 -2.44
CA ASN A 12 6.52 17.84 -2.86
C ASN A 12 5.72 19.10 -3.23
N VAL A 13 4.96 19.06 -4.33
CA VAL A 13 4.08 20.17 -4.73
C VAL A 13 2.79 20.23 -3.90
N THR A 14 2.88 19.93 -2.60
CA THR A 14 1.76 19.96 -1.65
C THR A 14 1.54 21.32 -0.98
N GLY A 15 2.45 22.27 -1.20
CA GLY A 15 2.37 23.60 -0.61
C GLY A 15 3.68 24.37 -0.73
N SER A 16 3.91 25.29 0.21
CA SER A 16 5.13 26.11 0.29
C SER A 16 6.25 25.38 1.02
N LEU A 17 7.50 25.78 0.76
CA LEU A 17 8.66 25.32 1.53
C LEU A 17 8.55 25.77 3.01
N HIS A 18 9.20 25.02 3.87
CA HIS A 18 9.34 25.34 5.30
C HIS A 18 10.82 25.32 5.71
N MET A 19 11.10 25.67 6.97
CA MET A 19 12.47 25.79 7.48
C MET A 19 13.31 24.51 7.30
N GLY A 20 12.71 23.33 7.30
CA GLY A 20 13.41 22.06 7.04
C GLY A 20 14.01 22.03 5.63
N HIS A 21 13.27 22.50 4.63
CA HIS A 21 13.77 22.61 3.26
C HIS A 21 14.91 23.64 3.18
N ALA A 22 14.73 24.83 3.75
CA ALA A 22 15.76 25.86 3.75
C ALA A 22 17.06 25.38 4.43
N PHE A 23 16.97 24.61 5.53
CA PHE A 23 18.12 24.01 6.19
C PHE A 23 18.85 23.01 5.31
N GLN A 24 18.11 22.08 4.69
CA GLN A 24 18.65 21.09 3.76
C GLN A 24 19.32 21.77 2.56
N ASP A 25 18.65 22.73 1.94
CA ASP A 25 19.13 23.44 0.76
C ASP A 25 20.40 24.25 1.10
N THR A 26 20.44 24.89 2.26
CA THR A 26 21.65 25.61 2.72
C THR A 26 22.86 24.69 2.85
N ILE A 27 22.71 23.46 3.33
CA ILE A 27 23.81 22.49 3.43
C ILE A 27 24.31 22.12 2.04
N MET A 28 23.40 21.77 1.14
CA MET A 28 23.75 21.36 -0.23
C MET A 28 24.34 22.51 -1.03
N ASP A 29 23.81 23.72 -0.88
CA ASP A 29 24.32 24.91 -1.53
C ASP A 29 25.74 25.27 -1.05
N THR A 30 25.97 25.19 0.27
CA THR A 30 27.30 25.40 0.84
C THR A 30 28.33 24.43 0.25
N LEU A 31 28.02 23.16 0.17
CA LEU A 31 28.90 22.15 -0.42
C LEU A 31 29.12 22.40 -1.90
N THR A 32 28.08 22.75 -2.64
CA THR A 32 28.17 23.04 -4.08
C THR A 32 29.04 24.27 -4.34
N ARG A 33 28.82 25.36 -3.60
CA ARG A 33 29.63 26.59 -3.70
C ARG A 33 31.10 26.36 -3.35
N TRP A 34 31.34 25.61 -2.26
CA TRP A 34 32.70 25.24 -1.84
C TRP A 34 33.43 24.45 -2.93
N ARG A 35 32.81 23.43 -3.51
CA ARG A 35 33.39 22.63 -4.58
C ARG A 35 33.60 23.43 -5.87
N ARG A 36 32.70 24.37 -6.18
CA ARG A 36 32.86 25.31 -7.30
C ARG A 36 34.06 26.20 -7.11
N MET A 37 34.29 26.74 -5.90
CA MET A 37 35.46 27.54 -5.55
C MET A 37 36.78 26.74 -5.67
N GLN A 38 36.74 25.42 -5.52
CA GLN A 38 37.90 24.53 -5.75
C GLN A 38 38.11 24.21 -7.24
N GLY A 39 37.37 24.80 -8.14
CA GLY A 39 37.53 24.62 -9.60
C GLY A 39 36.89 23.28 -10.12
N ARG A 40 36.01 22.65 -9.36
CA ARG A 40 35.29 21.48 -9.82
C ARG A 40 34.16 21.86 -10.79
N ASN A 41 33.84 20.94 -11.70
CA ASN A 41 32.64 21.03 -12.54
C ASN A 41 31.44 20.61 -11.73
N THR A 42 30.71 21.58 -11.13
CA THR A 42 29.63 21.32 -10.19
C THR A 42 28.26 21.37 -10.85
N LEU A 43 27.41 20.40 -10.50
CA LEU A 43 25.99 20.39 -10.80
C LEU A 43 25.20 20.17 -9.51
N TRP A 44 24.37 21.13 -9.14
CA TRP A 44 23.29 20.88 -8.18
C TRP A 44 21.98 20.79 -8.96
N GLN A 45 21.51 19.53 -9.11
CA GLN A 45 20.31 19.22 -9.86
C GLN A 45 19.07 19.56 -9.04
N VAL A 46 18.19 20.37 -9.61
CA VAL A 46 16.93 20.81 -9.01
C VAL A 46 15.72 20.10 -9.63
N GLY A 47 14.66 19.97 -8.85
CA GLY A 47 13.39 19.45 -9.32
C GLY A 47 12.31 19.48 -8.22
N THR A 48 11.09 19.16 -8.60
CA THR A 48 9.95 19.02 -7.69
C THR A 48 9.27 17.68 -7.87
N ASP A 49 8.63 17.20 -6.80
CA ASP A 49 7.93 15.91 -6.79
C ASP A 49 6.41 16.13 -6.87
N HIS A 50 5.75 15.30 -7.68
CA HIS A 50 4.29 15.28 -7.80
C HIS A 50 3.59 14.75 -6.54
N ALA A 51 4.27 14.02 -5.66
CA ALA A 51 3.81 13.47 -4.38
C ALA A 51 2.51 12.62 -4.45
N GLY A 52 2.01 12.30 -5.62
CA GLY A 52 0.89 11.39 -5.86
C GLY A 52 -0.34 11.66 -4.98
N ILE A 53 -0.67 10.71 -4.11
CA ILE A 53 -1.85 10.75 -3.23
C ILE A 53 -1.89 12.01 -2.36
N ALA A 54 -0.77 12.45 -1.81
CA ALA A 54 -0.72 13.62 -0.93
C ALA A 54 -1.18 14.90 -1.65
N THR A 55 -0.76 15.12 -2.89
CA THR A 55 -1.20 16.27 -3.70
C THR A 55 -2.70 16.17 -4.03
N GLN A 56 -3.19 14.97 -4.36
CA GLN A 56 -4.62 14.77 -4.63
C GLN A 56 -5.46 15.05 -3.37
N ILE A 57 -5.05 14.60 -2.19
CA ILE A 57 -5.75 14.89 -0.93
C ILE A 57 -5.83 16.40 -0.66
N VAL A 58 -4.77 17.14 -0.95
CA VAL A 58 -4.78 18.60 -0.76
C VAL A 58 -5.78 19.27 -1.69
N VAL A 59 -5.80 18.88 -2.97
CA VAL A 59 -6.78 19.40 -3.95
C VAL A 59 -8.20 19.00 -3.58
N GLU A 60 -8.41 17.77 -3.12
CA GLU A 60 -9.73 17.30 -2.68
C GLU A 60 -10.25 18.09 -1.48
N ARG A 61 -9.41 18.38 -0.49
CA ARG A 61 -9.78 19.27 0.64
C ARG A 61 -10.18 20.67 0.18
N GLN A 62 -9.52 21.21 -0.85
CA GLN A 62 -9.89 22.50 -1.43
C GLN A 62 -11.26 22.43 -2.11
N LEU A 63 -11.56 21.35 -2.83
CA LEU A 63 -12.86 21.12 -3.44
C LEU A 63 -13.97 20.98 -2.38
N GLN A 64 -13.71 20.24 -1.30
CA GLN A 64 -14.67 20.09 -0.19
C GLN A 64 -15.03 21.43 0.47
N GLN A 65 -14.05 22.34 0.62
CA GLN A 65 -14.31 23.70 1.10
C GLN A 65 -15.23 24.52 0.15
N GLN A 66 -15.24 24.15 -1.13
CA GLN A 66 -16.12 24.73 -2.15
C GLN A 66 -17.44 23.98 -2.31
N GLY A 67 -17.70 22.94 -1.49
CA GLY A 67 -18.90 22.13 -1.52
C GLY A 67 -18.94 21.10 -2.67
N SER A 68 -17.78 20.70 -3.20
CA SER A 68 -17.65 19.72 -4.28
C SER A 68 -16.69 18.59 -3.89
N SER A 69 -16.68 17.50 -4.66
CA SER A 69 -15.79 16.36 -4.48
C SER A 69 -15.14 15.92 -5.81
N ARG A 70 -14.14 15.08 -5.73
CA ARG A 70 -13.54 14.44 -6.92
C ARG A 70 -14.55 13.57 -7.69
N HIS A 71 -15.52 12.99 -6.98
CA HIS A 71 -16.56 12.15 -7.59
C HIS A 71 -17.55 12.99 -8.40
N ASP A 72 -17.91 14.21 -7.91
CA ASP A 72 -18.78 15.13 -8.63
C ASP A 72 -18.13 15.66 -9.91
N LEU A 73 -16.83 15.89 -9.89
CA LEU A 73 -16.07 16.36 -11.07
C LEU A 73 -15.81 15.26 -12.09
N GLY A 74 -15.61 14.02 -11.63
CA GLY A 74 -15.09 12.94 -12.43
C GLY A 74 -13.58 13.06 -12.70
N ARG A 75 -12.99 11.96 -13.19
CA ARG A 75 -11.53 11.80 -13.27
C ARG A 75 -10.81 12.89 -14.09
N ALA A 76 -11.33 13.23 -15.27
CA ALA A 76 -10.67 14.19 -16.16
C ALA A 76 -10.58 15.58 -15.52
N ALA A 77 -11.72 16.14 -15.11
CA ALA A 77 -11.78 17.47 -14.50
C ALA A 77 -11.02 17.55 -13.16
N PHE A 78 -11.04 16.45 -12.37
CA PHE A 78 -10.23 16.40 -11.15
C PHE A 78 -8.73 16.41 -11.48
N THR A 79 -8.29 15.65 -12.47
CA THR A 79 -6.88 15.65 -12.93
C THR A 79 -6.45 17.05 -13.40
N ASP A 80 -7.30 17.76 -14.13
CA ASP A 80 -7.01 19.13 -14.55
C ASP A 80 -6.82 20.06 -13.35
N LYS A 81 -7.64 19.91 -12.29
CA LYS A 81 -7.47 20.67 -11.03
C LYS A 81 -6.17 20.35 -10.31
N VAL A 82 -5.71 19.11 -10.34
CA VAL A 82 -4.41 18.71 -9.78
C VAL A 82 -3.26 19.35 -10.58
N TRP A 83 -3.36 19.44 -11.91
CA TRP A 83 -2.39 20.13 -12.73
C TRP A 83 -2.38 21.66 -12.50
N GLU A 84 -3.56 22.30 -12.36
CA GLU A 84 -3.64 23.72 -11.98
C GLU A 84 -2.92 23.98 -10.63
N TRP A 85 -3.16 23.12 -9.64
CA TRP A 85 -2.47 23.16 -8.34
C TRP A 85 -0.95 23.05 -8.50
N LYS A 86 -0.48 22.07 -9.28
CA LYS A 86 0.96 21.87 -9.55
C LYS A 86 1.59 23.11 -10.19
N GLU A 87 0.94 23.75 -11.17
CA GLU A 87 1.45 24.96 -11.79
C GLU A 87 1.60 26.11 -10.77
N GLN A 88 0.60 26.30 -9.92
CA GLN A 88 0.62 27.35 -8.91
C GLN A 88 1.71 27.12 -7.86
N TYR A 89 1.78 25.93 -7.26
CA TYR A 89 2.68 25.66 -6.13
C TYR A 89 4.08 25.27 -6.57
N GLY A 90 4.26 24.64 -7.72
CA GLY A 90 5.58 24.43 -8.31
C GLY A 90 6.31 25.75 -8.54
N GLY A 91 5.63 26.73 -9.12
CA GLY A 91 6.18 28.09 -9.28
C GLY A 91 6.49 28.79 -7.96
N THR A 92 5.67 28.59 -6.93
CA THR A 92 5.92 29.14 -5.59
C THR A 92 7.18 28.56 -4.97
N ILE A 93 7.36 27.22 -5.01
CA ILE A 93 8.54 26.52 -4.51
C ILE A 93 9.81 27.05 -5.19
N GLN A 94 9.82 27.15 -6.53
CA GLN A 94 10.96 27.69 -7.28
C GLN A 94 11.30 29.11 -6.87
N ASN A 95 10.31 29.98 -6.70
CA ASN A 95 10.52 31.34 -6.27
C ASN A 95 11.09 31.42 -4.84
N GLN A 96 10.65 30.54 -3.95
CA GLN A 96 11.21 30.45 -2.60
C GLN A 96 12.67 30.00 -2.62
N MET A 97 13.02 28.99 -3.42
CA MET A 97 14.41 28.54 -3.60
C MET A 97 15.30 29.63 -4.18
N ARG A 98 14.79 30.42 -5.15
CA ARG A 98 15.51 31.59 -5.68
C ARG A 98 15.70 32.66 -4.62
N ALA A 99 14.70 32.88 -3.78
CA ALA A 99 14.75 33.90 -2.72
C ALA A 99 15.77 33.56 -1.62
N ILE A 100 15.95 32.29 -1.27
CA ILE A 100 17.00 31.84 -0.34
C ILE A 100 18.38 31.77 -1.00
N GLY A 101 18.47 31.91 -2.33
CA GLY A 101 19.71 32.00 -3.07
C GLY A 101 20.32 30.68 -3.52
N ASP A 102 19.54 29.65 -3.69
CA ASP A 102 19.99 28.33 -4.14
C ASP A 102 20.73 28.42 -5.48
N SER A 103 21.97 27.95 -5.51
CA SER A 103 22.83 28.01 -6.70
C SER A 103 22.70 26.79 -7.62
N VAL A 104 21.48 26.33 -7.79
CA VAL A 104 21.12 25.19 -8.66
C VAL A 104 21.24 25.57 -10.14
N ASP A 105 21.27 24.57 -11.01
CA ASP A 105 21.15 24.77 -12.46
C ASP A 105 19.69 24.82 -12.88
N TRP A 106 19.13 26.02 -12.92
CA TRP A 106 17.73 26.28 -13.31
C TRP A 106 17.40 25.85 -14.75
N THR A 107 18.39 25.69 -15.62
CA THR A 107 18.16 25.24 -17.00
C THR A 107 17.87 23.73 -17.08
N ARG A 108 18.18 23.00 -16.01
CA ARG A 108 18.00 21.55 -15.89
C ARG A 108 16.90 21.16 -14.91
N GLU A 109 16.04 22.08 -14.57
CA GLU A 109 14.92 21.81 -13.70
C GLU A 109 14.07 20.66 -14.21
N ARG A 110 13.65 19.77 -13.28
CA ARG A 110 12.82 18.60 -13.58
C ARG A 110 11.58 18.55 -12.69
N PHE A 111 10.56 17.89 -13.21
CA PHE A 111 9.38 17.51 -12.44
C PHE A 111 9.16 16.01 -12.62
N THR A 112 8.85 15.29 -11.55
CA THR A 112 8.79 13.81 -11.58
C THR A 112 7.77 13.22 -12.56
N LEU A 113 6.78 14.02 -13.03
CA LEU A 113 5.85 13.64 -14.10
C LEU A 113 6.09 14.41 -15.41
N ASP A 114 7.26 15.05 -15.61
CA ASP A 114 7.57 15.64 -16.91
C ASP A 114 7.65 14.57 -18.01
N GLU A 115 7.55 14.99 -19.27
CA GLU A 115 7.51 14.09 -20.42
C GLU A 115 8.74 13.17 -20.48
N GLY A 116 9.94 13.71 -20.19
CA GLY A 116 11.18 12.92 -20.22
C GLY A 116 11.25 11.85 -19.15
N LEU A 117 10.91 12.19 -17.90
CA LEU A 117 10.88 11.23 -16.78
C LEU A 117 9.73 10.22 -16.93
N SER A 118 8.56 10.66 -17.41
CA SER A 118 7.45 9.75 -17.72
C SER A 118 7.84 8.71 -18.76
N ARG A 119 8.53 9.13 -19.83
CA ARG A 119 9.07 8.21 -20.85
C ARG A 119 10.12 7.25 -20.27
N ALA A 120 11.00 7.75 -19.40
CA ALA A 120 12.02 6.90 -18.75
C ALA A 120 11.36 5.83 -17.88
N VAL A 121 10.36 6.19 -17.07
CA VAL A 121 9.61 5.24 -16.23
C VAL A 121 8.91 4.18 -17.08
N GLN A 122 8.21 4.58 -18.15
CA GLN A 122 7.54 3.63 -19.05
C GLN A 122 8.53 2.68 -19.73
N THR A 123 9.70 3.20 -20.14
CA THR A 123 10.74 2.38 -20.79
C THR A 123 11.31 1.35 -19.83
N ILE A 124 11.65 1.76 -18.61
CA ILE A 124 12.18 0.83 -17.59
C ILE A 124 11.13 -0.19 -17.20
N PHE A 125 9.87 0.23 -16.99
CA PHE A 125 8.79 -0.70 -16.66
C PHE A 125 8.64 -1.78 -17.75
N LYS A 126 8.64 -1.36 -19.02
CA LYS A 126 8.55 -2.30 -20.14
C LYS A 126 9.76 -3.26 -20.17
N ASN A 127 10.97 -2.77 -19.98
CA ASN A 127 12.17 -3.61 -19.99
C ASN A 127 12.12 -4.66 -18.87
N LEU A 128 11.76 -4.26 -17.65
CA LEU A 128 11.63 -5.17 -16.50
C LEU A 128 10.51 -6.19 -16.69
N TYR A 129 9.43 -5.82 -17.38
CA TYR A 129 8.37 -6.75 -17.76
C TYR A 129 8.86 -7.77 -18.79
N ASP A 130 9.55 -7.31 -19.84
CA ASP A 130 10.11 -8.18 -20.89
C ASP A 130 11.16 -9.16 -20.34
N GLU A 131 11.90 -8.75 -19.31
CA GLU A 131 12.87 -9.59 -18.58
C GLU A 131 12.22 -10.52 -17.55
N GLY A 132 10.90 -10.46 -17.37
CA GLY A 132 10.15 -11.28 -16.42
C GLY A 132 10.30 -10.88 -14.94
N MET A 133 10.95 -9.74 -14.66
CA MET A 133 11.13 -9.24 -13.29
C MET A 133 9.85 -8.61 -12.73
N ILE A 134 8.99 -8.09 -13.58
CA ILE A 134 7.66 -7.56 -13.25
C ILE A 134 6.62 -8.46 -13.88
N TYR A 135 5.63 -8.86 -13.09
CA TYR A 135 4.51 -9.67 -13.55
C TYR A 135 3.21 -9.20 -12.89
N ARG A 136 2.08 -9.54 -13.48
CA ARG A 136 0.76 -9.23 -12.92
C ARG A 136 0.21 -10.44 -12.18
N ALA A 137 -0.07 -10.26 -10.90
CA ALA A 137 -0.71 -11.27 -10.07
C ALA A 137 -1.59 -10.60 -9.01
N ASN A 138 -2.53 -11.37 -8.44
CA ASN A 138 -3.26 -10.94 -7.25
C ASN A 138 -2.32 -10.94 -6.06
N ARG A 139 -2.41 -9.93 -5.22
CA ARG A 139 -1.64 -9.79 -3.98
C ARG A 139 -2.50 -9.11 -2.92
N LEU A 140 -2.32 -9.53 -1.68
CA LEU A 140 -2.94 -8.85 -0.55
C LEU A 140 -2.24 -7.49 -0.34
N VAL A 141 -3.01 -6.43 -0.19
CA VAL A 141 -2.53 -5.05 0.03
C VAL A 141 -3.35 -4.38 1.12
N ASN A 142 -2.74 -3.40 1.80
CA ASN A 142 -3.51 -2.50 2.65
C ASN A 142 -4.40 -1.61 1.77
N TRP A 143 -5.67 -1.57 2.07
CA TRP A 143 -6.69 -0.86 1.29
C TRP A 143 -7.43 0.15 2.16
N SER A 144 -7.59 1.39 1.66
CA SER A 144 -8.44 2.40 2.30
C SER A 144 -9.79 2.47 1.60
N PRO A 145 -10.89 2.02 2.23
CA PRO A 145 -12.22 2.11 1.63
C PRO A 145 -12.72 3.55 1.46
N VAL A 146 -12.21 4.49 2.28
CA VAL A 146 -12.54 5.93 2.17
C VAL A 146 -11.86 6.59 0.97
N LEU A 147 -10.59 6.24 0.71
CA LEU A 147 -9.82 6.76 -0.42
C LEU A 147 -10.00 5.91 -1.68
N GLU A 148 -10.58 4.72 -1.55
CA GLU A 148 -10.73 3.72 -2.62
C GLU A 148 -9.40 3.44 -3.34
N THR A 149 -8.34 3.25 -2.54
CA THR A 149 -6.98 2.98 -3.05
C THR A 149 -6.18 2.09 -2.11
N ALA A 150 -5.20 1.40 -2.67
CA ALA A 150 -4.16 0.77 -1.88
C ALA A 150 -3.31 1.85 -1.19
N VAL A 151 -2.85 1.56 0.02
CA VAL A 151 -1.94 2.41 0.79
C VAL A 151 -0.66 1.65 1.11
N SER A 152 0.45 2.37 1.22
CA SER A 152 1.74 1.81 1.58
C SER A 152 1.75 1.37 3.05
N ASP A 153 2.51 0.34 3.39
CA ASP A 153 2.65 -0.15 4.77
C ASP A 153 3.15 0.96 5.73
N ILE A 154 3.96 1.88 5.24
CA ILE A 154 4.46 3.03 6.02
C ILE A 154 3.36 4.05 6.36
N GLU A 155 2.24 4.04 5.65
CA GLU A 155 1.10 4.94 5.88
C GLU A 155 0.06 4.32 6.83
N VAL A 156 0.22 3.04 7.19
CA VAL A 156 -0.67 2.32 8.09
C VAL A 156 -0.28 2.57 9.54
N VAL A 157 -1.21 3.06 10.34
CA VAL A 157 -1.05 3.25 11.78
C VAL A 157 -1.82 2.18 12.52
N TYR A 158 -1.09 1.29 13.19
CA TYR A 158 -1.70 0.23 14.01
C TYR A 158 -2.16 0.81 15.35
N LYS A 159 -3.32 0.35 15.81
CA LYS A 159 -3.89 0.68 17.12
C LYS A 159 -4.41 -0.59 17.77
N ASP A 160 -4.12 -0.75 19.03
CA ASP A 160 -4.73 -1.79 19.84
C ASP A 160 -6.19 -1.43 20.10
N VAL A 161 -7.08 -2.37 19.84
CA VAL A 161 -8.51 -2.25 20.11
C VAL A 161 -8.97 -3.46 20.91
N GLU A 162 -9.89 -3.25 21.85
CA GLU A 162 -10.56 -4.35 22.53
C GLU A 162 -11.47 -5.06 21.52
N GLY A 163 -11.34 -6.39 21.45
CA GLY A 163 -12.11 -7.25 20.56
C GLY A 163 -12.62 -8.49 21.31
N GLU A 164 -13.50 -9.22 20.67
CA GLU A 164 -14.03 -10.48 21.17
C GLU A 164 -13.43 -11.65 20.39
N LEU A 165 -13.06 -12.71 21.11
CA LEU A 165 -12.71 -13.98 20.51
C LEU A 165 -13.95 -14.87 20.45
N VAL A 166 -14.51 -15.02 19.27
CA VAL A 166 -15.76 -15.75 19.05
C VAL A 166 -15.45 -17.18 18.62
N SER A 167 -16.03 -18.17 19.33
CA SER A 167 -15.93 -19.58 19.00
C SER A 167 -17.10 -19.99 18.12
N ILE A 168 -16.83 -20.60 16.98
CA ILE A 168 -17.82 -20.99 15.98
C ILE A 168 -17.60 -22.44 15.60
N ARG A 169 -18.69 -23.20 15.51
CA ARG A 169 -18.68 -24.58 15.08
C ARG A 169 -18.82 -24.71 13.57
N TYR A 170 -17.91 -25.41 12.96
CA TYR A 170 -17.92 -25.83 11.56
C TYR A 170 -18.25 -27.32 11.47
N GLY A 171 -18.99 -27.73 10.43
CA GLY A 171 -19.44 -29.10 10.25
C GLY A 171 -20.76 -29.37 10.93
N SER A 172 -21.02 -30.65 11.26
CA SER A 172 -22.31 -31.09 11.78
C SER A 172 -22.63 -30.49 13.16
N LEU A 173 -23.92 -30.28 13.42
CA LEU A 173 -24.43 -29.93 14.73
C LEU A 173 -24.58 -31.18 15.63
N ASN A 174 -24.49 -32.37 15.05
CA ASN A 174 -24.47 -33.63 15.80
C ASN A 174 -23.05 -33.92 16.31
N ASP A 175 -22.87 -34.15 17.60
CA ASP A 175 -21.57 -34.39 18.22
C ASP A 175 -20.91 -35.70 17.80
N ASP A 176 -21.69 -36.66 17.30
CA ASP A 176 -21.18 -37.93 16.78
C ASP A 176 -20.66 -37.83 15.33
N GLU A 177 -20.80 -36.70 14.68
CA GLU A 177 -20.37 -36.44 13.30
C GLU A 177 -19.20 -35.46 13.25
N PRO A 178 -18.40 -35.44 12.16
CA PRO A 178 -17.25 -34.60 12.05
C PRO A 178 -17.59 -33.11 12.20
N HIS A 179 -16.91 -32.44 13.13
CA HIS A 179 -17.01 -31.02 13.38
C HIS A 179 -15.73 -30.47 14.00
N LEU A 180 -15.54 -29.16 13.91
CA LEU A 180 -14.46 -28.40 14.54
C LEU A 180 -14.99 -27.10 15.13
N ILE A 181 -14.43 -26.66 16.26
CA ILE A 181 -14.67 -25.35 16.82
C ILE A 181 -13.46 -24.47 16.49
N VAL A 182 -13.70 -23.38 15.82
CA VAL A 182 -12.69 -22.37 15.45
C VAL A 182 -12.93 -21.12 16.29
N ALA A 183 -11.86 -20.52 16.81
CA ALA A 183 -11.92 -19.23 17.48
C ALA A 183 -11.38 -18.12 16.56
N THR A 184 -12.14 -17.05 16.41
CA THR A 184 -11.77 -15.91 15.54
C THR A 184 -12.12 -14.58 16.17
N THR A 185 -11.31 -13.54 15.89
CA THR A 185 -11.62 -12.15 16.23
C THR A 185 -12.29 -11.41 15.07
N ARG A 186 -12.37 -12.02 13.86
CA ARG A 186 -12.87 -11.42 12.62
C ARG A 186 -13.99 -12.24 12.00
N VAL A 187 -15.14 -12.24 12.69
CA VAL A 187 -16.33 -13.00 12.26
C VAL A 187 -16.80 -12.57 10.86
N GLU A 188 -16.67 -11.32 10.53
CA GLU A 188 -17.10 -10.72 9.25
C GLU A 188 -16.46 -11.38 8.02
N THR A 189 -15.25 -11.94 8.17
CA THR A 189 -14.53 -12.56 7.05
C THR A 189 -14.92 -14.02 6.79
N MET A 190 -15.75 -14.62 7.65
CA MET A 190 -16.11 -16.06 7.57
C MET A 190 -16.73 -16.46 6.23
N LEU A 191 -17.50 -15.59 5.60
CA LEU A 191 -18.11 -15.87 4.29
C LEU A 191 -17.09 -16.15 3.18
N GLY A 192 -15.83 -15.75 3.39
CA GLY A 192 -14.69 -15.98 2.50
C GLY A 192 -13.79 -17.15 2.93
N ASP A 193 -14.19 -17.95 3.91
CA ASP A 193 -13.40 -19.11 4.33
C ASP A 193 -13.34 -20.16 3.23
N VAL A 194 -12.16 -20.75 3.03
CA VAL A 194 -11.90 -21.76 2.01
C VAL A 194 -11.34 -23.07 2.58
N ALA A 195 -10.83 -23.02 3.82
CA ALA A 195 -10.29 -24.18 4.52
C ALA A 195 -10.30 -23.92 6.04
N ILE A 196 -10.01 -24.96 6.79
CA ILE A 196 -9.67 -24.90 8.22
C ILE A 196 -8.28 -25.52 8.37
N ALA A 197 -7.35 -24.81 9.01
CA ALA A 197 -6.00 -25.28 9.28
C ALA A 197 -5.87 -25.77 10.72
N VAL A 198 -5.11 -26.85 10.90
CA VAL A 198 -4.70 -27.42 12.19
C VAL A 198 -3.21 -27.71 12.16
N HIS A 199 -2.56 -27.75 13.31
CA HIS A 199 -1.14 -28.12 13.33
C HIS A 199 -0.95 -29.59 13.00
N PRO A 200 0.05 -30.00 12.21
CA PRO A 200 0.26 -31.41 11.83
C PRO A 200 0.50 -32.34 13.01
N ASP A 201 1.10 -31.84 14.09
CA ASP A 201 1.40 -32.62 15.31
C ASP A 201 0.26 -32.58 16.35
N ASP A 202 -0.87 -31.92 16.03
CA ASP A 202 -2.01 -31.89 16.96
C ASP A 202 -2.83 -33.17 16.88
N GLU A 203 -2.61 -34.07 17.85
CA GLU A 203 -3.31 -35.36 17.92
C GLU A 203 -4.83 -35.22 18.02
N ARG A 204 -5.34 -34.07 18.52
CA ARG A 204 -6.79 -33.81 18.63
C ARG A 204 -7.47 -33.81 17.26
N TYR A 205 -6.77 -33.33 16.24
CA TYR A 205 -7.30 -33.05 14.90
C TYR A 205 -6.68 -33.90 13.79
N ALA A 206 -5.60 -34.64 14.05
CA ALA A 206 -4.86 -35.42 13.06
C ALA A 206 -5.77 -36.34 12.22
N HIS A 207 -6.80 -36.94 12.86
CA HIS A 207 -7.75 -37.83 12.19
C HIS A 207 -8.74 -37.11 11.25
N LEU A 208 -8.85 -35.77 11.31
CA LEU A 208 -9.74 -34.96 10.49
C LEU A 208 -9.02 -34.36 9.26
N VAL A 209 -7.70 -34.35 9.24
CA VAL A 209 -6.93 -33.78 8.13
C VAL A 209 -7.30 -34.48 6.82
N GLY A 210 -7.61 -33.64 5.80
CA GLY A 210 -8.05 -34.09 4.49
C GLY A 210 -9.56 -34.32 4.35
N GLN A 211 -10.31 -34.30 5.45
CA GLN A 211 -11.78 -34.36 5.42
C GLN A 211 -12.35 -32.98 5.08
N GLU A 212 -13.61 -32.92 4.75
CA GLU A 212 -14.37 -31.71 4.45
C GLU A 212 -15.47 -31.51 5.47
N LEU A 213 -15.66 -30.29 5.94
CA LEU A 213 -16.73 -29.87 6.83
C LEU A 213 -17.67 -28.91 6.13
N ASP A 214 -18.93 -28.92 6.52
CA ASP A 214 -19.91 -27.96 6.05
C ASP A 214 -19.63 -26.58 6.65
N HIS A 215 -19.74 -25.56 5.81
CA HIS A 215 -19.61 -24.16 6.25
C HIS A 215 -20.88 -23.76 7.05
N PRO A 216 -20.76 -23.09 8.23
CA PRO A 216 -21.91 -22.86 9.11
C PRO A 216 -22.99 -21.93 8.53
N PHE A 217 -22.67 -21.12 7.49
CA PHE A 217 -23.58 -20.14 6.89
C PHE A 217 -23.74 -20.28 5.37
N ARG A 218 -23.07 -21.27 4.76
CA ARG A 218 -23.08 -21.46 3.30
C ARG A 218 -23.26 -22.95 2.96
N ASP A 219 -24.48 -23.33 2.64
CA ASP A 219 -24.83 -24.73 2.31
C ASP A 219 -24.16 -25.22 1.01
N ASP A 220 -23.68 -24.29 0.18
CA ASP A 220 -23.01 -24.57 -1.10
C ASP A 220 -21.50 -24.81 -0.96
N LEU A 221 -20.94 -24.62 0.24
CA LEU A 221 -19.50 -24.64 0.48
C LEU A 221 -19.09 -25.68 1.51
N LYS A 222 -18.11 -26.50 1.12
CA LYS A 222 -17.39 -27.40 2.04
C LYS A 222 -15.96 -26.92 2.22
N LEU A 223 -15.50 -26.97 3.46
CA LEU A 223 -14.17 -26.52 3.86
C LEU A 223 -13.27 -27.71 4.13
N LYS A 224 -12.17 -27.78 3.37
CA LYS A 224 -11.17 -28.83 3.58
C LYS A 224 -10.35 -28.54 4.83
N ILE A 225 -10.12 -29.57 5.64
CA ILE A 225 -9.18 -29.49 6.78
C ILE A 225 -7.77 -29.74 6.25
N ILE A 226 -6.88 -28.78 6.45
CA ILE A 226 -5.47 -28.84 6.05
C ILE A 226 -4.55 -28.85 7.26
N ALA A 227 -3.34 -29.39 7.11
CA ALA A 227 -2.31 -29.33 8.12
C ALA A 227 -1.27 -28.28 7.73
N ASP A 228 -0.96 -27.34 8.65
CA ASP A 228 0.02 -26.29 8.43
C ASP A 228 0.75 -25.95 9.74
N ASP A 229 2.09 -25.95 9.71
CA ASP A 229 2.98 -25.68 10.85
C ASP A 229 2.82 -24.26 11.43
N TYR A 230 2.15 -23.35 10.71
CA TYR A 230 1.86 -22.00 11.17
C TYR A 230 0.85 -21.97 12.31
N VAL A 231 0.00 -22.99 12.44
CA VAL A 231 -1.06 -23.01 13.45
C VAL A 231 -0.46 -23.22 14.84
N ASP A 232 -0.79 -22.33 15.77
CA ASP A 232 -0.43 -22.47 17.18
C ASP A 232 -1.47 -23.36 17.89
N MET A 233 -1.04 -24.52 18.37
CA MET A 233 -1.89 -25.51 19.05
C MET A 233 -2.47 -25.00 20.39
N ASP A 234 -1.81 -24.04 21.02
CA ASP A 234 -2.16 -23.50 22.33
C ASP A 234 -3.01 -22.22 22.25
N PHE A 235 -3.14 -21.63 21.04
CA PHE A 235 -3.94 -20.44 20.84
C PHE A 235 -5.39 -20.79 20.45
N GLY A 236 -6.37 -20.25 21.20
CA GLY A 236 -7.79 -20.46 20.95
C GLY A 236 -8.17 -21.94 21.07
N THR A 237 -8.62 -22.54 19.97
CA THR A 237 -8.96 -23.98 19.90
C THR A 237 -7.85 -24.83 19.28
N GLY A 238 -6.79 -24.24 18.75
CA GLY A 238 -5.77 -24.90 17.93
C GLY A 238 -6.25 -25.21 16.51
N ALA A 239 -7.41 -24.68 16.10
CA ALA A 239 -7.93 -24.75 14.74
C ALA A 239 -8.23 -23.32 14.24
N VAL A 240 -7.81 -23.01 13.02
CA VAL A 240 -7.89 -21.67 12.42
C VAL A 240 -8.66 -21.74 11.12
N LYS A 241 -9.66 -20.87 10.95
CA LYS A 241 -10.31 -20.66 9.64
C LYS A 241 -9.35 -19.95 8.69
N ILE A 242 -9.39 -20.26 7.41
CA ILE A 242 -8.49 -19.71 6.41
C ILE A 242 -9.27 -18.90 5.40
N THR A 243 -9.02 -17.58 5.43
CA THR A 243 -9.64 -16.57 4.55
C THR A 243 -8.56 -15.80 3.77
N PRO A 244 -7.97 -16.36 2.72
CA PRO A 244 -6.74 -15.87 2.10
C PRO A 244 -6.85 -14.46 1.48
N ALA A 245 -8.05 -14.03 1.12
CA ALA A 245 -8.27 -12.71 0.54
C ALA A 245 -8.29 -11.57 1.58
N HIS A 246 -8.32 -11.87 2.89
CA HIS A 246 -8.57 -10.88 3.94
C HIS A 246 -7.58 -10.90 5.11
N ASP A 247 -6.59 -11.79 5.09
CA ASP A 247 -5.57 -11.90 6.13
C ASP A 247 -4.21 -12.28 5.52
N PRO A 248 -3.08 -11.62 5.93
CA PRO A 248 -1.75 -11.89 5.38
C PRO A 248 -1.23 -13.30 5.66
N ASN A 249 -1.53 -13.85 6.83
CA ASN A 249 -1.09 -15.17 7.21
C ASN A 249 -1.89 -16.24 6.46
N ASP A 250 -3.21 -16.03 6.35
CA ASP A 250 -4.11 -16.88 5.58
C ASP A 250 -3.76 -16.83 4.08
N TYR A 251 -3.35 -15.67 3.56
CA TYR A 251 -2.85 -15.53 2.19
C TYR A 251 -1.60 -16.40 1.95
N ALA A 252 -0.65 -16.38 2.89
CA ALA A 252 0.55 -17.22 2.80
C ALA A 252 0.20 -18.72 2.85
N MET A 253 -0.70 -19.14 3.75
CA MET A 253 -1.22 -20.51 3.80
C MET A 253 -2.00 -20.88 2.54
N GLY A 254 -2.88 -20.00 2.07
CA GLY A 254 -3.63 -20.19 0.83
C GLY A 254 -2.72 -20.41 -0.38
N THR A 255 -1.62 -19.66 -0.46
CA THR A 255 -0.62 -19.83 -1.52
C THR A 255 0.10 -21.19 -1.41
N ARG A 256 0.52 -21.60 -0.20
CA ARG A 256 1.20 -22.90 0.01
C ARG A 256 0.30 -24.09 -0.33
N HIS A 257 -0.97 -23.99 0.01
CA HIS A 257 -1.95 -25.07 -0.18
C HIS A 257 -2.76 -24.93 -1.47
N ASN A 258 -2.44 -23.94 -2.32
CA ASN A 258 -3.16 -23.66 -3.58
C ASN A 258 -4.68 -23.54 -3.38
N LEU A 259 -5.09 -22.76 -2.37
CA LEU A 259 -6.48 -22.49 -2.05
C LEU A 259 -7.03 -21.32 -2.88
N ASP A 260 -8.34 -21.31 -3.08
CA ASP A 260 -9.05 -20.17 -3.66
C ASP A 260 -8.97 -18.94 -2.72
N MET A 261 -9.08 -17.74 -3.31
CA MET A 261 -9.01 -16.47 -2.59
C MET A 261 -10.23 -15.58 -2.88
N PRO A 262 -11.43 -16.00 -2.45
CA PRO A 262 -12.64 -15.21 -2.70
C PRO A 262 -12.66 -13.94 -1.86
N THR A 263 -12.89 -12.80 -2.53
CA THR A 263 -13.12 -11.51 -1.87
C THR A 263 -14.59 -11.39 -1.48
N VAL A 264 -14.88 -11.06 -0.23
CA VAL A 264 -16.23 -10.93 0.32
C VAL A 264 -16.62 -9.51 0.68
N MET A 265 -15.78 -8.55 0.39
CA MET A 265 -16.01 -7.12 0.58
C MET A 265 -15.74 -6.39 -0.75
N ASP A 266 -16.51 -5.35 -1.03
CA ASP A 266 -16.26 -4.49 -2.18
C ASP A 266 -15.18 -3.43 -1.87
N THR A 267 -14.90 -2.53 -2.82
CA THR A 267 -13.88 -1.49 -2.68
C THR A 267 -14.21 -0.43 -1.62
N THR A 268 -15.47 -0.35 -1.21
CA THR A 268 -15.96 0.57 -0.17
C THR A 268 -16.07 -0.10 1.20
N GLY A 269 -15.75 -1.40 1.29
CA GLY A 269 -15.74 -2.19 2.53
C GLY A 269 -17.11 -2.77 2.94
N HIS A 270 -18.06 -2.85 1.99
CA HIS A 270 -19.38 -3.44 2.19
C HIS A 270 -19.40 -4.90 1.79
#